data_c6f7a5336ff3bff2d5c9818bff505ea4
#
_entry.id   c6f7a5336ff3bff2d5c9818bff505ea4
#
_cell.length_a   1.000
_cell.length_b   1.000
_cell.length_c   1.000
_cell.angle_alpha   90.00
_cell.angle_beta   90.00
_cell.angle_gamma   90.00
#
_symmetry.space_group_name_H-M   'P 1'
#
loop_
_entity.id
_entity.type
_entity.pdbx_description
1 polymer ?
#
loop_
_entity_poly.entity_id
_entity_poly.type
_entity_poly.pdbx_seq_one_letter_code
_entity_poly.pdbx_strand_id
1 'polypeptide(L)'
;MKTSDFDFYLPEELIAQTPLERRDASRLLTLDKHTGQTEHHHFYELPQFLRPGDCLVLNNSRVLPARLIGHRPTGGVCEVLLLTDKGEGLWECLVRPGKKLRPGAQVIFGEGQLTATIEAEESDGKRLVRFHYEGIFLEILEQLGKMPLPPYIKAELQDNERYQTVYSKVMGSAAAPTAGLHFTPELLQQIQNMGVDLCYVTLHVGLGTFRPVKAEDIQDHEMHSEFCQISQETADLINRTKARGGRVICVGTTSCRTVESFAAEDGTMTARSGWTNIFIYPGYRFKVLDALITNFHLPQSTLIMLVSALAGREHVLAAYKEAVREKYRFFSFGDAMFIADFDGNKQTH
;
A
#
# COMPACT_ATOMS: atom_id res chain seq x y z
N MET A 1 -8.36 -15.15 -18.56
CA MET A 1 -7.35 -14.08 -18.72
C MET A 1 -6.09 -14.53 -18.02
N LYS A 2 -4.94 -14.43 -18.69
CA LYS A 2 -3.67 -14.93 -18.15
C LYS A 2 -2.91 -13.84 -17.40
N THR A 3 -2.10 -14.23 -16.44
CA THR A 3 -1.18 -13.31 -15.72
C THR A 3 -0.23 -12.63 -16.69
N SER A 4 0.24 -13.33 -17.72
CA SER A 4 1.08 -12.80 -18.79
C SER A 4 0.42 -11.69 -19.65
N ASP A 5 -0.92 -11.59 -19.64
CA ASP A 5 -1.63 -10.53 -20.34
C ASP A 5 -1.36 -9.14 -19.73
N PHE A 6 -0.77 -9.09 -18.53
CA PHE A 6 -0.40 -7.88 -17.79
C PHE A 6 1.11 -7.67 -17.75
N ASP A 7 1.83 -8.24 -18.69
CA ASP A 7 3.28 -8.10 -18.80
C ASP A 7 3.67 -6.85 -19.60
N PHE A 8 4.77 -6.24 -19.20
CA PHE A 8 5.44 -5.18 -19.94
C PHE A 8 6.92 -5.17 -19.58
N TYR A 9 7.75 -4.69 -20.51
CA TYR A 9 9.18 -4.55 -20.24
C TYR A 9 9.43 -3.40 -19.26
N LEU A 10 10.11 -3.68 -18.15
CA LEU A 10 10.51 -2.70 -17.15
C LEU A 10 12.02 -2.80 -16.92
N PRO A 11 12.81 -1.79 -17.33
CA PRO A 11 14.23 -1.70 -16.98
C PRO A 11 14.44 -1.61 -15.46
N GLU A 12 15.42 -2.37 -14.91
CA GLU A 12 15.69 -2.40 -13.48
C GLU A 12 16.12 -1.02 -12.94
N GLU A 13 16.80 -0.21 -13.74
CA GLU A 13 17.22 1.14 -13.39
C GLU A 13 16.07 2.13 -13.15
N LEU A 14 14.85 1.84 -13.62
CA LEU A 14 13.68 2.65 -13.35
C LEU A 14 13.02 2.34 -12.01
N ILE A 15 13.42 1.26 -11.34
CA ILE A 15 12.94 0.93 -10.01
C ILE A 15 13.58 1.85 -8.98
N ALA A 16 12.79 2.77 -8.41
CA ALA A 16 13.28 3.77 -7.47
C ALA A 16 13.83 3.13 -6.19
N GLN A 17 15.07 3.43 -5.85
CA GLN A 17 15.74 2.92 -4.66
C GLN A 17 15.63 3.87 -3.45
N THR A 18 15.45 5.17 -3.70
CA THR A 18 15.38 6.23 -2.69
C THR A 18 14.24 7.18 -2.98
N PRO A 19 13.60 7.76 -1.94
CA PRO A 19 12.63 8.83 -2.14
C PRO A 19 13.30 10.11 -2.66
N LEU A 20 12.54 10.94 -3.36
CA LEU A 20 12.97 12.30 -3.71
C LEU A 20 13.07 13.16 -2.44
N GLU A 21 13.88 14.19 -2.44
CA GLU A 21 14.02 15.14 -1.32
C GLU A 21 12.66 15.74 -0.96
N ARG A 22 11.98 16.36 -1.92
CA ARG A 22 10.60 16.80 -1.79
C ARG A 22 9.64 15.70 -2.25
N ARG A 23 8.68 15.32 -1.38
CA ARG A 23 7.70 14.25 -1.67
C ARG A 23 6.84 14.56 -2.89
N ASP A 24 6.35 15.79 -2.99
CA ASP A 24 5.45 16.27 -4.02
C ASP A 24 6.14 16.65 -5.35
N ALA A 25 7.47 16.60 -5.39
CA ALA A 25 8.24 16.81 -6.62
C ALA A 25 8.30 15.58 -7.54
N SER A 26 7.72 14.46 -7.15
CA SER A 26 7.55 13.30 -8.03
C SER A 26 6.72 13.66 -9.27
N ARG A 27 6.95 12.96 -10.35
CA ARG A 27 6.12 13.13 -11.56
C ARG A 27 4.74 12.53 -11.35
N LEU A 28 3.77 13.07 -12.04
CA LEU A 28 2.39 12.62 -12.06
C LEU A 28 1.98 12.39 -13.52
N LEU A 29 1.66 11.15 -13.87
CA LEU A 29 1.04 10.84 -15.15
C LEU A 29 -0.47 10.78 -14.95
N THR A 30 -1.21 11.67 -15.62
CA THR A 30 -2.67 11.55 -15.68
C THR A 30 -3.06 10.56 -16.77
N LEU A 31 -4.07 9.75 -16.50
CA LEU A 31 -4.64 8.79 -17.46
C LEU A 31 -6.15 8.94 -17.47
N ASP A 32 -6.70 9.40 -18.60
CA ASP A 32 -8.15 9.36 -18.79
C ASP A 32 -8.62 7.92 -18.95
N LYS A 33 -9.52 7.50 -18.04
CA LYS A 33 -9.95 6.10 -17.97
C LYS A 33 -10.81 5.64 -19.14
N HIS A 34 -11.39 6.57 -19.91
CA HIS A 34 -12.26 6.28 -21.06
C HIS A 34 -11.53 6.32 -22.37
N THR A 35 -10.69 7.34 -22.56
CA THR A 35 -10.00 7.59 -23.83
C THR A 35 -8.59 6.99 -23.88
N GLY A 36 -7.98 6.73 -22.71
CA GLY A 36 -6.59 6.30 -22.60
C GLY A 36 -5.58 7.42 -22.82
N GLN A 37 -6.02 8.70 -22.94
CA GLN A 37 -5.13 9.83 -23.09
C GLN A 37 -4.29 10.04 -21.82
N THR A 38 -3.01 10.38 -22.02
CA THR A 38 -2.05 10.63 -20.94
C THR A 38 -1.49 12.04 -21.03
N GLU A 39 -1.24 12.68 -19.90
CA GLU A 39 -0.51 13.94 -19.78
C GLU A 39 0.52 13.85 -18.67
N HIS A 40 1.59 14.67 -18.75
CA HIS A 40 2.72 14.62 -17.84
C HIS A 40 2.77 15.87 -16.97
N HIS A 41 2.77 15.66 -15.65
CA HIS A 41 2.75 16.71 -14.62
C HIS A 41 3.72 16.36 -13.49
N HIS A 42 3.72 17.20 -12.45
CA HIS A 42 4.32 16.91 -11.15
C HIS A 42 3.22 16.75 -10.10
N PHE A 43 3.52 16.03 -9.03
CA PHE A 43 2.52 15.72 -8.03
C PHE A 43 1.98 16.98 -7.30
N TYR A 44 2.79 18.01 -7.12
CA TYR A 44 2.35 19.30 -6.57
C TYR A 44 1.30 20.01 -7.43
N GLU A 45 1.09 19.58 -8.69
CA GLU A 45 0.06 20.09 -9.59
C GLU A 45 -1.30 19.35 -9.42
N LEU A 46 -1.36 18.31 -8.60
CA LEU A 46 -2.57 17.52 -8.34
C LEU A 46 -3.83 18.38 -8.06
N PRO A 47 -3.74 19.52 -7.30
CA PRO A 47 -4.90 20.37 -7.07
C PRO A 47 -5.63 20.84 -8.33
N GLN A 48 -4.94 20.98 -9.47
CA GLN A 48 -5.55 21.41 -10.74
C GLN A 48 -6.57 20.39 -11.30
N PHE A 49 -6.48 19.14 -10.86
CA PHE A 49 -7.34 18.03 -11.30
C PHE A 49 -8.47 17.71 -10.30
N LEU A 50 -8.44 18.36 -9.14
CA LEU A 50 -9.44 18.21 -8.10
C LEU A 50 -10.45 19.36 -8.15
N ARG A 51 -11.65 19.11 -7.65
CA ARG A 51 -12.73 20.10 -7.61
C ARG A 51 -13.41 20.13 -6.24
N PRO A 52 -14.00 21.26 -5.84
CA PRO A 52 -14.80 21.33 -4.62
C PRO A 52 -15.87 20.22 -4.62
N GLY A 53 -16.01 19.56 -3.48
CA GLY A 53 -16.94 18.45 -3.33
C GLY A 53 -16.36 17.06 -3.62
N ASP A 54 -15.13 16.95 -4.13
CA ASP A 54 -14.42 15.68 -4.17
C ASP A 54 -14.06 15.21 -2.75
N CYS A 55 -13.82 13.91 -2.59
CA CYS A 55 -13.32 13.31 -1.35
C CYS A 55 -12.10 12.44 -1.65
N LEU A 56 -10.96 12.74 -1.02
CA LEU A 56 -9.77 11.89 -1.03
C LEU A 56 -9.86 10.87 0.11
N VAL A 57 -9.78 9.59 -0.23
CA VAL A 57 -9.72 8.49 0.74
C VAL A 57 -8.28 8.04 0.90
N LEU A 58 -7.75 8.23 2.11
CA LEU A 58 -6.34 8.04 2.46
C LEU A 58 -6.19 6.86 3.43
N ASN A 59 -5.20 5.99 3.22
CA ASN A 59 -4.90 4.93 4.18
C ASN A 59 -3.93 5.44 5.26
N ASN A 60 -4.40 5.54 6.49
CA ASN A 60 -3.65 6.08 7.63
C ASN A 60 -2.84 5.03 8.40
N SER A 61 -2.67 3.83 7.85
CA SER A 61 -1.84 2.83 8.50
C SER A 61 -0.38 3.30 8.61
N ARG A 62 0.26 2.94 9.73
CA ARG A 62 1.67 3.24 10.02
C ARG A 62 2.47 1.95 10.04
N VAL A 63 3.61 1.96 9.40
CA VAL A 63 4.51 0.81 9.33
C VAL A 63 5.19 0.62 10.68
N LEU A 64 5.18 -0.62 11.16
CA LEU A 64 5.98 -1.03 12.32
C LEU A 64 7.44 -1.20 11.92
N PRO A 65 8.42 -0.85 12.76
CA PRO A 65 9.81 -1.25 12.59
C PRO A 65 9.96 -2.75 12.87
N ALA A 66 9.30 -3.54 12.04
CA ALA A 66 8.98 -4.95 12.28
C ALA A 66 10.14 -5.90 12.00
N ARG A 67 11.27 -5.39 11.48
CA ARG A 67 12.44 -6.20 11.14
C ARG A 67 13.46 -6.17 12.27
N LEU A 68 13.54 -7.23 13.04
CA LEU A 68 14.43 -7.38 14.18
C LEU A 68 15.66 -8.21 13.80
N ILE A 69 16.84 -7.67 14.08
CA ILE A 69 18.12 -8.37 13.93
C ILE A 69 18.60 -8.77 15.31
N GLY A 70 18.82 -10.05 15.52
CA GLY A 70 19.26 -10.59 16.79
C GLY A 70 20.30 -11.70 16.58
N HIS A 71 20.59 -12.43 17.65
CA HIS A 71 21.50 -13.56 17.61
C HIS A 71 20.95 -14.72 18.45
N ARG A 72 21.34 -15.93 18.12
CA ARG A 72 21.04 -17.10 18.94
C ARG A 72 21.98 -17.11 20.15
N PRO A 73 21.61 -17.78 21.27
CA PRO A 73 22.52 -17.97 22.40
C PRO A 73 23.89 -18.56 22.01
N THR A 74 23.93 -19.31 20.89
CA THR A 74 25.16 -19.87 20.32
C THR A 74 25.95 -18.90 19.41
N GLY A 75 25.51 -17.62 19.29
CA GLY A 75 26.22 -16.54 18.59
C GLY A 75 25.87 -16.35 17.12
N GLY A 76 25.01 -17.14 16.51
CA GLY A 76 24.66 -16.95 15.09
C GLY A 76 23.63 -15.83 14.89
N VAL A 77 23.89 -14.90 13.97
CA VAL A 77 22.97 -13.81 13.59
C VAL A 77 21.67 -14.38 13.03
N CYS A 78 20.55 -13.77 13.42
CA CYS A 78 19.22 -14.09 12.91
C CYS A 78 18.40 -12.83 12.67
N GLU A 79 17.41 -12.98 11.77
CA GLU A 79 16.40 -11.97 11.49
C GLU A 79 15.02 -12.54 11.83
N VAL A 80 14.22 -11.76 12.51
CA VAL A 80 12.81 -12.04 12.78
C VAL A 80 12.00 -10.87 12.24
N LEU A 81 11.09 -11.14 11.32
CA LEU A 81 10.21 -10.15 10.72
C LEU A 81 8.79 -10.38 11.19
N LEU A 82 8.28 -9.45 11.97
CA LEU A 82 6.92 -9.46 12.50
C LEU A 82 5.88 -9.33 11.38
N LEU A 83 4.84 -10.14 11.40
CA LEU A 83 3.74 -10.11 10.42
C LEU A 83 2.41 -9.77 11.08
N THR A 84 1.93 -10.65 11.96
CA THR A 84 0.60 -10.54 12.57
C THR A 84 0.69 -10.75 14.07
N ASP A 85 0.18 -9.80 14.81
CA ASP A 85 0.01 -9.94 16.27
C ASP A 85 -1.12 -10.94 16.56
N LYS A 86 -0.82 -11.94 17.38
CA LYS A 86 -1.77 -12.95 17.86
C LYS A 86 -2.20 -12.70 19.33
N GLY A 87 -1.71 -11.61 19.91
CA GLY A 87 -1.95 -11.25 21.31
C GLY A 87 -0.95 -11.88 22.28
N GLU A 88 -0.87 -11.31 23.49
CA GLU A 88 -0.05 -11.82 24.59
C GLU A 88 1.44 -12.03 24.25
N GLY A 89 2.00 -11.17 23.39
CA GLY A 89 3.40 -11.27 22.95
C GLY A 89 3.67 -12.39 21.94
N LEU A 90 2.64 -13.06 21.43
CA LEU A 90 2.75 -14.06 20.37
C LEU A 90 2.55 -13.41 19.01
N TRP A 91 3.48 -13.65 18.08
CA TRP A 91 3.45 -13.10 16.73
C TRP A 91 3.67 -14.17 15.68
N GLU A 92 2.94 -14.05 14.57
CA GLU A 92 3.30 -14.72 13.32
C GLU A 92 4.46 -13.95 12.68
N CYS A 93 5.55 -14.63 12.35
CA CYS A 93 6.78 -14.04 11.85
C CYS A 93 7.37 -14.82 10.68
N LEU A 94 8.16 -14.13 9.84
CA LEU A 94 9.17 -14.79 9.01
C LEU A 94 10.52 -14.74 9.71
N VAL A 95 11.32 -15.80 9.56
CA VAL A 95 12.62 -15.88 10.23
C VAL A 95 13.74 -16.30 9.26
N ARG A 96 14.93 -15.80 9.52
CA ARG A 96 16.14 -16.15 8.75
C ARG A 96 17.34 -16.34 9.70
N PRO A 97 18.09 -17.44 9.58
CA PRO A 97 17.90 -18.61 8.70
C PRO A 97 16.85 -19.59 9.24
N GLY A 98 15.84 -19.93 8.42
CA GLY A 98 14.71 -20.79 8.86
C GLY A 98 15.13 -22.17 9.39
N LYS A 99 16.17 -22.78 8.80
CA LYS A 99 16.68 -24.09 9.23
C LYS A 99 17.26 -24.10 10.64
N LYS A 100 17.65 -22.94 11.19
CA LYS A 100 18.25 -22.79 12.52
C LYS A 100 17.27 -22.29 13.59
N LEU A 101 16.13 -21.73 13.15
CA LEU A 101 15.08 -21.18 14.00
C LEU A 101 13.85 -22.10 13.94
N ARG A 102 14.02 -23.28 14.57
CA ARG A 102 12.97 -24.31 14.74
C ARG A 102 12.28 -24.13 16.10
N PRO A 103 11.13 -24.77 16.34
CA PRO A 103 10.48 -24.76 17.65
C PRO A 103 11.46 -25.06 18.78
N GLY A 104 11.40 -24.25 19.84
CA GLY A 104 12.33 -24.27 20.98
C GLY A 104 13.59 -23.40 20.81
N ALA A 105 13.88 -22.90 19.61
CA ALA A 105 15.01 -22.00 19.40
C ALA A 105 14.75 -20.63 20.06
N GLN A 106 15.80 -20.05 20.63
CA GLN A 106 15.78 -18.73 21.24
C GLN A 106 16.56 -17.70 20.41
N VAL A 107 16.09 -16.45 20.46
CA VAL A 107 16.74 -15.30 19.84
C VAL A 107 16.83 -14.18 20.85
N ILE A 108 17.96 -13.49 20.88
CA ILE A 108 18.26 -12.35 21.73
C ILE A 108 18.45 -11.12 20.85
N PHE A 109 17.77 -10.02 21.18
CA PHE A 109 17.83 -8.75 20.48
C PHE A 109 18.38 -7.66 21.42
N GLY A 110 19.18 -6.76 20.82
CA GLY A 110 19.90 -5.77 21.59
C GLY A 110 20.83 -6.40 22.62
N GLU A 111 20.89 -5.84 23.81
CA GLU A 111 21.65 -6.36 24.95
C GLU A 111 20.81 -7.30 25.85
N GLY A 112 19.75 -7.91 25.28
CA GLY A 112 18.85 -8.81 26.01
C GLY A 112 17.54 -8.17 26.49
N GLN A 113 17.30 -6.90 26.18
CA GLN A 113 16.05 -6.22 26.52
C GLN A 113 14.81 -6.81 25.80
N LEU A 114 15.03 -7.55 24.73
CA LEU A 114 14.02 -8.33 24.04
C LEU A 114 14.56 -9.71 23.74
N THR A 115 13.80 -10.74 24.10
CA THR A 115 14.11 -12.11 23.71
C THR A 115 12.91 -12.74 23.05
N ALA A 116 13.12 -13.79 22.27
CA ALA A 116 12.03 -14.51 21.62
C ALA A 116 12.28 -16.02 21.65
N THR A 117 11.18 -16.77 21.69
CA THR A 117 11.15 -18.22 21.57
C THR A 117 10.30 -18.60 20.36
N ILE A 118 10.83 -19.46 19.50
CA ILE A 118 10.06 -20.03 18.40
C ILE A 118 9.14 -21.12 18.99
N GLU A 119 7.82 -20.92 18.92
CA GLU A 119 6.86 -21.88 19.46
C GLU A 119 6.45 -22.95 18.43
N ALA A 120 6.18 -22.54 17.20
CA ALA A 120 5.73 -23.46 16.16
C ALA A 120 6.20 -23.05 14.75
N GLU A 121 6.21 -24.03 13.86
CA GLU A 121 6.32 -23.80 12.41
C GLU A 121 4.92 -23.75 11.81
N GLU A 122 4.71 -22.78 10.93
CA GLU A 122 3.46 -22.59 10.19
C GLU A 122 3.69 -22.78 8.69
N SER A 123 2.61 -22.77 7.92
CA SER A 123 2.67 -22.82 6.46
C SER A 123 3.50 -21.67 5.87
N ASP A 124 3.98 -21.83 4.64
CA ASP A 124 4.72 -20.82 3.89
C ASP A 124 6.01 -20.31 4.57
N GLY A 125 6.62 -21.13 5.43
CA GLY A 125 7.87 -20.80 6.13
C GLY A 125 7.71 -19.84 7.29
N LYS A 126 6.49 -19.54 7.70
CA LYS A 126 6.19 -18.72 8.86
C LYS A 126 6.47 -19.47 10.16
N ARG A 127 6.56 -18.71 11.25
CA ARG A 127 6.76 -19.20 12.62
C ARG A 127 5.80 -18.48 13.57
N LEU A 128 5.34 -19.18 14.59
CA LEU A 128 4.81 -18.54 15.79
C LEU A 128 5.97 -18.27 16.73
N VAL A 129 6.12 -17.00 17.06
CA VAL A 129 7.24 -16.48 17.87
C VAL A 129 6.67 -15.77 19.09
N ARG A 130 7.05 -16.23 20.28
CA ARG A 130 6.70 -15.56 21.54
C ARG A 130 7.82 -14.65 21.96
N PHE A 131 7.50 -13.38 22.13
CA PHE A 131 8.42 -12.36 22.62
C PHE A 131 8.30 -12.21 24.13
N HIS A 132 9.45 -12.06 24.78
CA HIS A 132 9.58 -11.84 26.22
C HIS A 132 10.29 -10.50 26.42
N TYR A 133 9.68 -9.59 27.15
CA TYR A 133 10.14 -8.22 27.36
C TYR A 133 9.52 -7.65 28.64
N GLU A 134 10.11 -6.58 29.16
CA GLU A 134 9.52 -5.74 30.20
C GLU A 134 9.15 -4.38 29.60
N GLY A 135 8.01 -3.82 30.00
CA GLY A 135 7.55 -2.52 29.53
C GLY A 135 6.65 -2.59 28.28
N ILE A 136 6.77 -1.61 27.38
CA ILE A 136 5.91 -1.44 26.21
C ILE A 136 6.62 -1.97 24.97
N PHE A 137 6.05 -3.02 24.36
CA PHE A 137 6.64 -3.69 23.20
C PHE A 137 6.93 -2.75 22.02
N LEU A 138 6.03 -1.80 21.75
CA LEU A 138 6.19 -0.85 20.65
C LEU A 138 7.41 0.06 20.86
N GLU A 139 7.68 0.50 22.08
CA GLU A 139 8.85 1.32 22.40
C GLU A 139 10.16 0.54 22.18
N ILE A 140 10.14 -0.74 22.54
CA ILE A 140 11.29 -1.64 22.29
C ILE A 140 11.49 -1.85 20.79
N LEU A 141 10.40 -2.01 20.02
CA LEU A 141 10.47 -2.13 18.57
C LEU A 141 11.02 -0.86 17.92
N GLU A 142 10.67 0.32 18.39
CA GLU A 142 11.21 1.59 17.90
C GLU A 142 12.72 1.70 18.11
N GLN A 143 13.24 1.11 19.19
CA GLN A 143 14.68 1.12 19.51
C GLN A 143 15.46 0.07 18.71
N LEU A 144 14.93 -1.14 18.59
CA LEU A 144 15.65 -2.31 18.05
C LEU A 144 15.27 -2.66 16.62
N GLY A 145 14.08 -2.28 16.19
CA GLY A 145 13.53 -2.66 14.90
C GLY A 145 14.02 -1.79 13.76
N LYS A 146 14.12 -2.41 12.60
CA LYS A 146 14.38 -1.73 11.33
C LYS A 146 13.12 -1.69 10.48
N MET A 147 13.01 -0.66 9.65
CA MET A 147 11.92 -0.53 8.69
C MET A 147 11.93 -1.71 7.70
N PRO A 148 10.81 -2.44 7.55
CA PRO A 148 10.73 -3.57 6.63
C PRO A 148 10.49 -3.07 5.20
N LEU A 149 11.56 -2.63 4.54
CA LEU A 149 11.45 -2.19 3.14
C LEU A 149 11.13 -3.37 2.21
N PRO A 150 10.39 -3.11 1.12
CA PRO A 150 10.16 -4.12 0.09
C PRO A 150 11.46 -4.71 -0.47
N PRO A 151 11.46 -5.97 -0.94
CA PRO A 151 12.69 -6.68 -1.32
C PRO A 151 13.40 -6.10 -2.55
N TYR A 152 12.73 -5.28 -3.35
CA TYR A 152 13.33 -4.59 -4.50
C TYR A 152 14.05 -3.29 -4.12
N ILE A 153 13.88 -2.78 -2.90
CA ILE A 153 14.67 -1.67 -2.35
C ILE A 153 15.90 -2.25 -1.67
N LYS A 154 17.05 -2.06 -2.30
CA LYS A 154 18.34 -2.54 -1.82
C LYS A 154 19.11 -1.46 -1.05
N ALA A 155 18.74 -0.19 -1.26
CA ALA A 155 19.34 0.95 -0.58
C ALA A 155 18.89 1.03 0.88
N GLU A 156 19.81 1.38 1.77
CA GLU A 156 19.48 1.65 3.17
C GLU A 156 18.82 3.01 3.30
N LEU A 157 17.69 3.04 4.04
CA LEU A 157 16.95 4.27 4.25
C LEU A 157 17.57 5.05 5.41
N GLN A 158 17.99 6.29 5.15
CA GLN A 158 18.63 7.16 6.14
C GLN A 158 17.64 7.70 7.19
N ASP A 159 16.40 7.92 6.77
CA ASP A 159 15.31 8.42 7.60
C ASP A 159 14.09 7.52 7.44
N ASN A 160 13.72 6.81 8.49
CA ASN A 160 12.58 5.88 8.50
C ASN A 160 11.23 6.57 8.24
N GLU A 161 11.08 7.85 8.61
CA GLU A 161 9.87 8.63 8.35
C GLU A 161 9.65 8.89 6.86
N ARG A 162 10.66 8.69 6.02
CA ARG A 162 10.50 8.75 4.56
C ARG A 162 9.69 7.58 4.00
N TYR A 163 9.57 6.48 4.73
CA TYR A 163 8.70 5.34 4.40
C TYR A 163 7.40 5.35 5.21
N GLN A 164 6.98 6.53 5.70
CA GLN A 164 5.69 6.78 6.34
C GLN A 164 4.96 7.89 5.60
N THR A 165 3.62 7.81 5.52
CA THR A 165 2.82 8.95 5.04
C THR A 165 2.78 10.03 6.13
N VAL A 166 2.64 11.30 5.73
CA VAL A 166 2.57 12.43 6.68
C VAL A 166 1.32 12.39 7.57
N TYR A 167 0.37 11.54 7.24
CA TYR A 167 -0.87 11.32 7.98
C TYR A 167 -0.98 9.91 8.61
N SER A 168 0.11 9.15 8.62
CA SER A 168 0.13 7.82 9.23
C SER A 168 -0.14 7.90 10.73
N LYS A 169 -1.05 7.04 11.23
CA LYS A 169 -1.52 7.09 12.61
C LYS A 169 -1.68 5.71 13.24
N VAL A 170 -2.28 4.76 12.54
CA VAL A 170 -2.66 3.45 13.10
C VAL A 170 -1.55 2.44 12.85
N MET A 171 -0.80 2.09 13.89
CA MET A 171 0.28 1.11 13.83
C MET A 171 -0.22 -0.28 13.48
N GLY A 172 0.58 -1.06 12.75
CA GLY A 172 0.26 -2.47 12.46
C GLY A 172 0.57 -2.92 11.04
N SER A 173 0.98 -2.01 10.16
CA SER A 173 1.31 -2.34 8.76
C SER A 173 2.73 -2.86 8.62
N ALA A 174 2.92 -3.88 7.77
CA ALA A 174 4.24 -4.37 7.37
C ALA A 174 4.84 -3.57 6.19
N ALA A 175 4.03 -2.74 5.52
CA ALA A 175 4.49 -1.87 4.43
C ALA A 175 3.67 -0.58 4.40
N ALA A 176 4.26 0.50 3.87
CA ALA A 176 3.58 1.79 3.72
C ALA A 176 2.56 1.76 2.57
N PRO A 177 1.45 2.52 2.69
CA PRO A 177 0.57 2.82 1.56
C PRO A 177 1.24 3.86 0.65
N THR A 178 2.12 3.39 -0.24
CA THR A 178 3.16 4.21 -0.88
C THR A 178 2.64 5.31 -1.80
N ALA A 179 1.43 5.21 -2.34
CA ALA A 179 0.81 6.31 -3.07
C ALA A 179 0.58 7.57 -2.19
N GLY A 180 0.46 7.37 -0.88
CA GLY A 180 0.36 8.48 0.07
C GLY A 180 1.69 9.17 0.38
N LEU A 181 2.82 8.59 0.01
CA LEU A 181 4.15 9.16 0.27
C LEU A 181 4.42 10.45 -0.52
N HIS A 182 3.68 10.70 -1.58
CA HIS A 182 3.78 11.91 -2.40
C HIS A 182 3.20 13.15 -1.73
N PHE A 183 2.30 12.99 -0.77
CA PHE A 183 1.66 14.12 -0.10
C PHE A 183 2.59 14.77 0.93
N THR A 184 2.50 16.09 0.99
CA THR A 184 3.04 16.92 2.08
C THR A 184 1.88 17.49 2.91
N PRO A 185 2.11 17.92 4.17
CA PRO A 185 1.08 18.59 4.96
C PRO A 185 0.53 19.83 4.25
N GLU A 186 1.38 20.59 3.58
CA GLU A 186 1.03 21.83 2.87
C GLU A 186 0.11 21.52 1.68
N LEU A 187 0.43 20.47 0.89
CA LEU A 187 -0.40 20.07 -0.24
C LEU A 187 -1.77 19.58 0.23
N LEU A 188 -1.85 18.80 1.32
CA LEU A 188 -3.12 18.38 1.91
C LEU A 188 -3.95 19.56 2.39
N GLN A 189 -3.32 20.53 3.05
CA GLN A 189 -4.00 21.74 3.49
C GLN A 189 -4.51 22.59 2.32
N GLN A 190 -3.73 22.70 1.24
CA GLN A 190 -4.16 23.38 0.01
C GLN A 190 -5.39 22.70 -0.58
N ILE A 191 -5.39 21.38 -0.68
CA ILE A 191 -6.50 20.59 -1.21
C ILE A 191 -7.76 20.78 -0.35
N GLN A 192 -7.65 20.74 0.97
CA GLN A 192 -8.78 21.02 1.87
C GLN A 192 -9.34 22.43 1.70
N ASN A 193 -8.46 23.44 1.56
CA ASN A 193 -8.87 24.83 1.37
C ASN A 193 -9.64 25.05 0.05
N MET A 194 -9.49 24.14 -0.92
CA MET A 194 -10.26 24.14 -2.17
C MET A 194 -11.68 23.54 -2.01
N GLY A 195 -12.04 23.05 -0.82
CA GLY A 195 -13.33 22.39 -0.58
C GLY A 195 -13.33 20.90 -0.98
N VAL A 196 -12.17 20.27 -1.01
CA VAL A 196 -12.01 18.82 -1.15
C VAL A 196 -11.96 18.21 0.24
N ASP A 197 -12.79 17.21 0.49
CA ASP A 197 -12.80 16.50 1.76
C ASP A 197 -11.67 15.47 1.83
N LEU A 198 -11.07 15.31 3.02
CA LEU A 198 -10.13 14.24 3.32
C LEU A 198 -10.77 13.25 4.30
N CYS A 199 -10.75 11.97 4.00
CA CYS A 199 -11.17 10.94 4.94
C CYS A 199 -10.15 9.80 4.98
N TYR A 200 -10.23 9.02 6.05
CA TYR A 200 -9.20 8.04 6.36
C TYR A 200 -9.81 6.65 6.54
N VAL A 201 -9.17 5.69 5.91
CA VAL A 201 -9.38 4.27 6.14
C VAL A 201 -8.10 3.67 6.72
N THR A 202 -8.21 2.51 7.33
CA THR A 202 -7.04 1.74 7.77
C THR A 202 -7.03 0.42 7.00
N LEU A 203 -5.92 0.10 6.35
CA LEU A 203 -5.63 -1.24 5.86
C LEU A 203 -4.18 -1.55 6.20
N HIS A 204 -3.95 -2.59 6.98
CA HIS A 204 -2.61 -3.05 7.31
C HIS A 204 -2.08 -3.90 6.18
N VAL A 205 -1.14 -3.32 5.42
CA VAL A 205 -0.52 -3.98 4.26
C VAL A 205 0.35 -5.12 4.74
N GLY A 206 0.06 -6.32 4.27
CA GLY A 206 0.86 -7.51 4.50
C GLY A 206 1.99 -7.67 3.48
N LEU A 207 2.99 -8.50 3.80
CA LEU A 207 4.09 -8.80 2.87
C LEU A 207 3.66 -9.57 1.62
N GLY A 208 2.45 -10.13 1.63
CA GLY A 208 1.87 -10.80 0.46
C GLY A 208 1.76 -9.90 -0.77
N THR A 209 1.60 -8.58 -0.56
CA THR A 209 1.50 -7.57 -1.62
C THR A 209 2.75 -7.54 -2.52
N PHE A 210 3.91 -7.97 -2.02
CA PHE A 210 5.16 -8.00 -2.78
C PHE A 210 5.48 -9.38 -3.39
N ARG A 211 4.61 -10.38 -3.20
CA ARG A 211 4.80 -11.70 -3.80
C ARG A 211 4.32 -11.70 -5.25
N PRO A 212 5.10 -12.27 -6.19
CA PRO A 212 4.64 -12.44 -7.56
C PRO A 212 3.40 -13.34 -7.62
N VAL A 213 2.51 -13.06 -8.55
CA VAL A 213 1.41 -13.97 -8.90
C VAL A 213 2.01 -15.22 -9.51
N LYS A 214 1.69 -16.39 -8.95
CA LYS A 214 2.21 -17.68 -9.41
C LYS A 214 1.24 -18.40 -10.36
N ALA A 215 -0.04 -18.06 -10.27
CA ALA A 215 -1.07 -18.66 -11.11
C ALA A 215 -0.91 -18.23 -12.57
N GLU A 216 -1.07 -19.13 -13.51
CA GLU A 216 -1.07 -18.81 -14.95
C GLU A 216 -2.38 -18.09 -15.32
N ASP A 217 -3.51 -18.60 -14.88
CA ASP A 217 -4.80 -17.93 -14.99
C ASP A 217 -5.09 -17.09 -13.74
N ILE A 218 -5.47 -15.83 -13.97
CA ILE A 218 -5.71 -14.90 -12.86
C ILE A 218 -6.82 -15.36 -11.91
N GLN A 219 -7.78 -16.14 -12.40
CA GLN A 219 -8.89 -16.67 -11.60
C GLN A 219 -8.45 -17.71 -10.57
N ASP A 220 -7.30 -18.36 -10.79
CA ASP A 220 -6.73 -19.35 -9.88
C ASP A 220 -5.83 -18.70 -8.79
N HIS A 221 -5.70 -17.36 -8.83
CA HIS A 221 -4.90 -16.65 -7.84
C HIS A 221 -5.68 -16.44 -6.54
N GLU A 222 -5.14 -16.94 -5.44
CA GLU A 222 -5.65 -16.69 -4.10
C GLU A 222 -5.02 -15.43 -3.51
N MET A 223 -5.85 -14.40 -3.31
CA MET A 223 -5.41 -13.18 -2.62
C MET A 223 -5.20 -13.43 -1.13
N HIS A 224 -4.09 -12.91 -0.61
CA HIS A 224 -3.85 -12.86 0.83
C HIS A 224 -4.85 -11.96 1.53
N SER A 225 -5.17 -12.31 2.78
CA SER A 225 -6.06 -11.51 3.61
C SER A 225 -5.30 -10.39 4.31
N GLU A 226 -5.90 -9.20 4.35
CA GLU A 226 -5.41 -8.02 5.06
C GLU A 226 -6.52 -7.44 5.92
N PHE A 227 -6.17 -6.99 7.12
CA PHE A 227 -7.15 -6.35 8.01
C PHE A 227 -7.39 -4.92 7.56
N CYS A 228 -8.66 -4.54 7.47
CA CYS A 228 -9.04 -3.18 7.13
C CYS A 228 -10.24 -2.68 7.97
N GLN A 229 -10.36 -1.35 8.03
CA GLN A 229 -11.36 -0.67 8.84
C GLN A 229 -11.80 0.64 8.19
N ILE A 230 -13.11 0.92 8.29
CA ILE A 230 -13.74 2.20 7.95
C ILE A 230 -14.52 2.67 9.18
N SER A 231 -14.29 3.93 9.60
CA SER A 231 -15.06 4.56 10.67
C SER A 231 -16.42 5.04 10.16
N GLN A 232 -17.36 5.31 11.10
CA GLN A 232 -18.66 5.88 10.76
C GLN A 232 -18.51 7.24 10.08
N GLU A 233 -17.62 8.09 10.58
CA GLU A 233 -17.35 9.41 10.01
C GLU A 233 -16.91 9.32 8.55
N THR A 234 -16.00 8.40 8.24
CA THR A 234 -15.52 8.15 6.87
C THR A 234 -16.64 7.60 5.98
N ALA A 235 -17.42 6.64 6.46
CA ALA A 235 -18.55 6.08 5.72
C ALA A 235 -19.59 7.16 5.38
N ASP A 236 -19.97 7.98 6.37
CA ASP A 236 -20.92 9.07 6.17
C ASP A 236 -20.42 10.13 5.19
N LEU A 237 -19.09 10.43 5.22
CA LEU A 237 -18.50 11.40 4.31
C LEU A 237 -18.49 10.88 2.87
N ILE A 238 -18.14 9.62 2.65
CA ILE A 238 -18.20 8.99 1.33
C ILE A 238 -19.65 9.01 0.80
N ASN A 239 -20.62 8.62 1.61
CA ASN A 239 -22.04 8.62 1.22
C ASN A 239 -22.52 10.03 0.85
N ARG A 240 -22.18 11.04 1.66
CA ARG A 240 -22.51 12.45 1.35
C ARG A 240 -21.85 12.92 0.07
N THR A 241 -20.60 12.54 -0.18
CA THR A 241 -19.88 12.88 -1.41
C THR A 241 -20.60 12.32 -2.62
N LYS A 242 -20.97 11.05 -2.60
CA LYS A 242 -21.74 10.41 -3.69
C LYS A 242 -23.10 11.06 -3.88
N ALA A 243 -23.83 11.34 -2.79
CA ALA A 243 -25.17 11.95 -2.84
C ALA A 243 -25.18 13.36 -3.47
N ARG A 244 -24.10 14.14 -3.32
CA ARG A 244 -23.96 15.48 -3.94
C ARG A 244 -23.31 15.45 -5.33
N GLY A 245 -23.04 14.26 -5.90
CA GLY A 245 -22.38 14.10 -7.20
C GLY A 245 -20.88 14.38 -7.22
N GLY A 246 -20.24 14.41 -6.04
CA GLY A 246 -18.79 14.50 -5.90
C GLY A 246 -18.09 13.18 -6.23
N ARG A 247 -16.79 13.23 -6.50
CA ARG A 247 -15.98 12.04 -6.79
C ARG A 247 -15.34 11.48 -5.51
N VAL A 248 -15.36 10.17 -5.38
CA VAL A 248 -14.58 9.44 -4.38
C VAL A 248 -13.27 9.02 -5.03
N ILE A 249 -12.17 9.63 -4.60
CA ILE A 249 -10.83 9.46 -5.16
C ILE A 249 -10.00 8.71 -4.14
N CYS A 250 -9.66 7.47 -4.41
CA CYS A 250 -8.79 6.69 -3.51
C CYS A 250 -7.31 7.02 -3.75
N VAL A 251 -6.57 7.21 -2.67
CA VAL A 251 -5.12 7.32 -2.68
C VAL A 251 -4.53 5.95 -2.33
N GLY A 252 -4.02 5.28 -3.34
CA GLY A 252 -3.48 3.92 -3.28
C GLY A 252 -4.51 2.81 -3.47
N THR A 253 -4.01 1.70 -3.96
CA THR A 253 -4.79 0.47 -4.15
C THR A 253 -5.32 -0.09 -2.83
N THR A 254 -4.67 0.22 -1.71
CA THR A 254 -5.10 -0.17 -0.36
C THR A 254 -6.39 0.54 0.05
N SER A 255 -6.50 1.86 -0.17
CA SER A 255 -7.73 2.61 0.06
C SER A 255 -8.86 2.11 -0.85
N CYS A 256 -8.57 1.88 -2.13
CA CYS A 256 -9.51 1.31 -3.09
C CYS A 256 -10.04 -0.05 -2.62
N ARG A 257 -9.15 -0.98 -2.26
CA ARG A 257 -9.55 -2.31 -1.79
C ARG A 257 -10.37 -2.24 -0.51
N THR A 258 -10.09 -1.30 0.39
CA THR A 258 -10.86 -1.12 1.63
C THR A 258 -12.28 -0.66 1.33
N VAL A 259 -12.47 0.39 0.54
CA VAL A 259 -13.82 0.90 0.25
C VAL A 259 -14.64 -0.09 -0.57
N GLU A 260 -14.03 -0.72 -1.57
CA GLU A 260 -14.72 -1.70 -2.42
C GLU A 260 -15.10 -2.98 -1.67
N SER A 261 -14.29 -3.40 -0.67
CA SER A 261 -14.59 -4.58 0.16
C SER A 261 -15.81 -4.38 1.06
N PHE A 262 -16.04 -3.15 1.51
CA PHE A 262 -17.09 -2.86 2.50
C PHE A 262 -18.30 -2.13 1.91
N ALA A 263 -18.25 -1.75 0.64
CA ALA A 263 -19.37 -1.17 -0.07
C ALA A 263 -20.51 -2.19 -0.26
N ALA A 264 -21.73 -1.77 0.02
CA ALA A 264 -22.92 -2.50 -0.39
C ALA A 264 -23.06 -2.51 -1.92
N GLU A 265 -23.95 -3.33 -2.47
CA GLU A 265 -24.13 -3.43 -3.92
C GLU A 265 -24.61 -2.12 -4.57
N ASP A 266 -25.31 -1.28 -3.82
CA ASP A 266 -25.74 0.06 -4.24
C ASP A 266 -24.68 1.16 -4.03
N GLY A 267 -23.48 0.79 -3.55
CA GLY A 267 -22.39 1.71 -3.24
C GLY A 267 -22.48 2.39 -1.87
N THR A 268 -23.50 2.07 -1.06
CA THR A 268 -23.61 2.62 0.30
C THR A 268 -22.52 2.08 1.21
N MET A 269 -21.93 2.99 2.01
CA MET A 269 -20.89 2.68 2.98
C MET A 269 -21.44 2.67 4.41
N THR A 270 -20.95 1.75 5.23
CA THR A 270 -21.19 1.72 6.68
C THR A 270 -19.88 1.48 7.43
N ALA A 271 -19.83 1.90 8.70
CA ALA A 271 -18.69 1.60 9.56
C ALA A 271 -18.49 0.09 9.66
N ARG A 272 -17.28 -0.36 9.40
CA ARG A 272 -16.93 -1.78 9.42
C ARG A 272 -15.44 -2.01 9.65
N SER A 273 -15.13 -3.12 10.30
CA SER A 273 -13.78 -3.66 10.37
C SER A 273 -13.78 -5.15 10.07
N GLY A 274 -12.71 -5.65 9.49
CA GLY A 274 -12.59 -7.08 9.18
C GLY A 274 -11.46 -7.37 8.20
N TRP A 275 -11.39 -8.60 7.79
CA TRP A 275 -10.39 -9.07 6.83
C TRP A 275 -10.92 -8.99 5.41
N THR A 276 -10.08 -8.57 4.48
CA THR A 276 -10.37 -8.57 3.04
C THR A 276 -9.34 -9.37 2.27
N ASN A 277 -9.82 -10.16 1.35
CA ASN A 277 -9.04 -10.82 0.31
C ASN A 277 -9.54 -10.45 -1.08
N ILE A 278 -10.17 -9.28 -1.20
CA ILE A 278 -10.71 -8.81 -2.48
C ILE A 278 -9.63 -8.80 -3.55
N PHE A 279 -9.93 -9.45 -4.67
CA PHE A 279 -9.11 -9.45 -5.87
C PHE A 279 -9.84 -8.71 -6.98
N ILE A 280 -9.32 -7.54 -7.35
CA ILE A 280 -9.89 -6.68 -8.38
C ILE A 280 -9.06 -6.83 -9.65
N TYR A 281 -9.72 -7.22 -10.75
CA TYR A 281 -9.15 -7.40 -12.07
C TYR A 281 -10.17 -7.03 -13.15
N PRO A 282 -9.81 -6.92 -14.44
CA PRO A 282 -10.73 -6.54 -15.50
C PRO A 282 -12.02 -7.35 -15.52
N GLY A 283 -13.16 -6.65 -15.54
CA GLY A 283 -14.50 -7.20 -15.37
C GLY A 283 -15.09 -6.88 -14.00
N TYR A 284 -14.28 -6.42 -13.03
CA TYR A 284 -14.81 -5.94 -11.74
C TYR A 284 -15.59 -4.62 -11.93
N ARG A 285 -16.76 -4.54 -11.30
CA ARG A 285 -17.58 -3.33 -11.29
C ARG A 285 -17.35 -2.57 -9.99
N PHE A 286 -16.69 -1.42 -10.09
CA PHE A 286 -16.50 -0.54 -8.94
C PHE A 286 -17.83 0.01 -8.44
N LYS A 287 -18.00 0.00 -7.12
CA LYS A 287 -19.23 0.43 -6.44
C LYS A 287 -19.11 1.85 -5.91
N VAL A 288 -17.94 2.23 -5.45
CA VAL A 288 -17.66 3.50 -4.77
C VAL A 288 -16.60 4.32 -5.48
N LEU A 289 -15.54 3.69 -5.96
CA LEU A 289 -14.39 4.35 -6.56
C LEU A 289 -14.74 5.08 -7.86
N ASP A 290 -14.46 6.37 -7.94
CA ASP A 290 -14.57 7.17 -9.16
C ASP A 290 -13.23 7.42 -9.84
N ALA A 291 -12.17 7.62 -9.04
CA ALA A 291 -10.81 7.88 -9.51
C ALA A 291 -9.75 7.33 -8.55
N LEU A 292 -8.53 7.12 -9.04
CA LEU A 292 -7.45 6.49 -8.30
C LEU A 292 -6.14 7.24 -8.49
N ILE A 293 -5.49 7.60 -7.38
CA ILE A 293 -4.09 8.03 -7.34
C ILE A 293 -3.27 6.83 -6.90
N THR A 294 -2.25 6.44 -7.67
CA THR A 294 -1.45 5.25 -7.37
C THR A 294 -0.01 5.40 -7.86
N ASN A 295 0.90 4.54 -7.40
CA ASN A 295 2.23 4.39 -7.99
C ASN A 295 2.17 3.52 -9.24
N PHE A 296 3.28 3.48 -10.01
CA PHE A 296 3.47 2.47 -11.04
C PHE A 296 3.80 1.11 -10.42
N HIS A 297 3.17 0.06 -10.91
CA HIS A 297 3.24 -1.29 -10.35
C HIS A 297 4.11 -2.24 -11.17
N LEU A 298 4.44 -3.40 -10.58
CA LEU A 298 5.21 -4.47 -11.24
C LEU A 298 4.44 -5.09 -12.41
N PRO A 299 5.13 -5.55 -13.44
CA PRO A 299 4.57 -6.46 -14.43
C PRO A 299 3.92 -7.67 -13.75
N GLN A 300 2.83 -8.15 -14.30
CA GLN A 300 2.13 -9.36 -13.85
C GLN A 300 1.66 -9.35 -12.38
N SER A 301 1.59 -8.18 -11.72
CA SER A 301 1.15 -8.07 -10.34
C SER A 301 -0.38 -7.93 -10.23
N THR A 302 -0.93 -8.27 -9.07
CA THR A 302 -2.36 -8.03 -8.77
C THR A 302 -2.71 -6.54 -8.82
N LEU A 303 -1.74 -5.66 -8.62
CA LEU A 303 -1.96 -4.21 -8.59
C LEU A 303 -2.11 -3.63 -10.01
N ILE A 304 -1.34 -4.09 -11.00
CA ILE A 304 -1.59 -3.66 -12.40
C ILE A 304 -2.93 -4.21 -12.92
N MET A 305 -3.37 -5.37 -12.40
CA MET A 305 -4.69 -5.92 -12.72
C MET A 305 -5.81 -5.02 -12.17
N LEU A 306 -5.68 -4.52 -10.93
CA LEU A 306 -6.64 -3.56 -10.34
C LEU A 306 -6.71 -2.26 -11.14
N VAL A 307 -5.58 -1.69 -11.49
CA VAL A 307 -5.51 -0.46 -12.31
C VAL A 307 -6.13 -0.70 -13.69
N SER A 308 -5.88 -1.89 -14.27
CA SER A 308 -6.48 -2.31 -15.54
C SER A 308 -7.99 -2.53 -15.46
N ALA A 309 -8.51 -2.89 -14.30
CA ALA A 309 -9.96 -2.98 -14.08
C ALA A 309 -10.62 -1.60 -14.16
N LEU A 310 -9.91 -0.53 -13.72
CA LEU A 310 -10.45 0.83 -13.69
C LEU A 310 -10.41 1.52 -15.06
N ALA A 311 -9.29 1.41 -15.79
CA ALA A 311 -9.07 2.17 -17.01
C ALA A 311 -9.02 1.33 -18.29
N GLY A 312 -9.18 0.02 -18.17
CA GLY A 312 -8.96 -0.91 -19.29
C GLY A 312 -7.48 -1.31 -19.44
N ARG A 313 -7.26 -2.60 -19.69
CA ARG A 313 -5.91 -3.17 -19.80
C ARG A 313 -5.05 -2.49 -20.85
N GLU A 314 -5.63 -2.23 -22.03
CA GLU A 314 -4.89 -1.65 -23.16
C GLU A 314 -4.42 -0.22 -22.86
N HIS A 315 -5.28 0.61 -22.27
CA HIS A 315 -4.94 1.96 -21.86
C HIS A 315 -3.83 1.96 -20.79
N VAL A 316 -3.95 1.07 -19.79
CA VAL A 316 -2.94 0.95 -18.73
C VAL A 316 -1.60 0.50 -19.29
N LEU A 317 -1.56 -0.54 -20.13
CA LEU A 317 -0.32 -1.02 -20.72
C LEU A 317 0.32 0.02 -21.66
N ALA A 318 -0.50 0.79 -22.39
CA ALA A 318 -0.01 1.91 -23.20
C ALA A 318 0.62 3.01 -22.33
N ALA A 319 -0.06 3.41 -21.24
CA ALA A 319 0.44 4.40 -20.28
C ALA A 319 1.73 3.93 -19.59
N TYR A 320 1.86 2.64 -19.27
CA TYR A 320 3.08 2.07 -18.67
C TYR A 320 4.26 2.04 -19.66
N LYS A 321 4.01 1.70 -20.92
CA LYS A 321 5.03 1.80 -21.99
C LYS A 321 5.49 3.25 -22.19
N GLU A 322 4.56 4.19 -22.16
CA GLU A 322 4.83 5.62 -22.17
C GLU A 322 5.72 6.03 -20.97
N ALA A 323 5.33 5.62 -19.76
CA ALA A 323 6.09 5.92 -18.55
C ALA A 323 7.52 5.37 -18.61
N VAL A 324 7.72 4.16 -19.15
CA VAL A 324 9.06 3.58 -19.37
C VAL A 324 9.85 4.41 -20.36
N ARG A 325 9.25 4.78 -21.51
CA ARG A 325 9.89 5.62 -22.54
C ARG A 325 10.32 6.98 -21.99
N GLU A 326 9.46 7.59 -21.18
CA GLU A 326 9.67 8.90 -20.55
C GLU A 326 10.48 8.80 -19.25
N LYS A 327 10.99 7.60 -18.90
CA LYS A 327 11.84 7.36 -17.73
C LYS A 327 11.20 7.78 -16.41
N TYR A 328 9.92 7.44 -16.22
CA TYR A 328 9.29 7.52 -14.91
C TYR A 328 9.96 6.54 -13.96
N ARG A 329 9.91 6.88 -12.68
CA ARG A 329 10.38 6.03 -11.59
C ARG A 329 9.26 5.11 -11.14
N PHE A 330 9.57 3.85 -10.89
CA PHE A 330 8.59 2.81 -10.57
C PHE A 330 8.63 2.41 -9.10
N PHE A 331 7.53 1.87 -8.59
CA PHE A 331 7.29 1.29 -7.27
C PHE A 331 7.23 2.29 -6.13
N SER A 332 7.57 1.84 -4.89
CA SER A 332 7.29 2.51 -3.62
C SER A 332 7.79 3.95 -3.53
N PHE A 333 8.99 4.22 -4.04
CA PHE A 333 9.58 5.56 -4.08
C PHE A 333 9.56 6.19 -5.48
N GLY A 334 8.79 5.57 -6.36
CA GLY A 334 8.64 6.04 -7.73
C GLY A 334 7.72 7.24 -7.89
N ASP A 335 7.27 7.43 -9.12
CA ASP A 335 6.33 8.48 -9.51
C ASP A 335 4.89 7.99 -9.39
N ALA A 336 3.93 8.88 -9.63
CA ALA A 336 2.51 8.61 -9.46
C ALA A 336 1.75 8.61 -10.77
N MET A 337 0.59 7.92 -10.75
CA MET A 337 -0.47 8.05 -11.75
C MET A 337 -1.73 8.60 -11.09
N PHE A 338 -2.48 9.41 -11.82
CA PHE A 338 -3.85 9.78 -11.48
C PHE A 338 -4.78 9.32 -12.59
N ILE A 339 -5.66 8.39 -12.28
CA ILE A 339 -6.61 7.78 -13.21
C ILE A 339 -7.99 8.30 -12.89
N ALA A 340 -8.59 9.04 -13.82
CA ALA A 340 -9.89 9.68 -13.64
C ALA A 340 -10.62 9.84 -14.98
N ASP A 341 -11.83 10.35 -14.91
CA ASP A 341 -12.55 10.92 -16.06
C ASP A 341 -12.16 12.40 -16.17
N PHE A 342 -11.36 12.74 -17.19
CA PHE A 342 -10.93 14.11 -17.46
C PHE A 342 -11.79 14.80 -18.52
N ASP A 343 -12.45 14.05 -19.43
CA ASP A 343 -13.30 14.62 -20.47
C ASP A 343 -14.64 15.16 -19.94
N GLY A 344 -15.13 14.63 -18.83
CA GLY A 344 -16.29 15.19 -18.11
C GLY A 344 -16.10 16.64 -17.62
N ASN A 345 -14.86 17.13 -17.62
CA ASN A 345 -14.52 18.52 -17.26
C ASN A 345 -14.61 19.53 -18.43
N LYS A 346 -14.74 19.08 -19.68
CA LYS A 346 -14.76 19.99 -20.85
C LYS A 346 -16.16 20.52 -21.20
N GLN A 347 -17.22 20.12 -20.45
CA GLN A 347 -18.61 20.50 -20.78
C GLN A 347 -19.19 21.64 -19.95
N THR A 348 -18.41 22.34 -19.13
CA THR A 348 -18.89 23.50 -18.36
C THR A 348 -17.91 24.67 -18.46
N HIS A 349 -17.83 25.30 -19.62
CA HIS A 349 -17.37 26.70 -19.78
C HIS A 349 -18.24 27.42 -20.82
#